data_2afd49012ad62477a18d9c71a6b81792
#
_entry.id   2afd49012ad62477a18d9c71a6b81792
#
_cell.length_a   1.000
_cell.length_b   1.000
_cell.length_c   1.000
_cell.angle_alpha   90.00
_cell.angle_beta   90.00
_cell.angle_gamma   90.00
#
_symmetry.space_group_name_H-M   'P 1'
#
loop_
_entity.id
_entity.type
_entity.pdbx_description
1 polymer ?
#
loop_
_entity_poly.entity_id
_entity_poly.type
_entity_poly.pdbx_seq_one_letter_code
_entity_poly.pdbx_strand_id
1 'polypeptide(L)'
;MSRICMIGTGYVGLVSGACLADFGHEVWCVDINAERIADLHRGVMPIYEPGLDRLVAKNVAGGRLFFTTSLAEAMGKTDVIFIAVQTPMSDGGEADLTYVLNVAREIGQLMTRPCVIVTKSTVPVGTSRKVKAAILESQKRPVAFELASNPEFLREGSSIEDFMRPDRVVGGTES
;
A
#
# COMPACT_ATOMS: atom_id res chain seq x y z
N MET A 1 -15.89 -4.84 7.84
CA MET A 1 -14.53 -5.39 7.81
C MET A 1 -14.15 -5.51 6.35
N SER A 2 -13.13 -4.79 5.90
CA SER A 2 -12.68 -4.80 4.49
C SER A 2 -11.41 -5.63 4.35
N ARG A 3 -11.16 -6.14 3.15
CA ARG A 3 -9.88 -6.76 2.79
C ARG A 3 -9.03 -5.75 2.04
N ILE A 4 -7.82 -5.57 2.52
CA ILE A 4 -6.91 -4.52 2.05
C ILE A 4 -5.63 -5.16 1.54
N CYS A 5 -5.19 -4.75 0.37
CA CYS A 5 -3.85 -5.02 -0.14
C CYS A 5 -2.99 -3.76 0.01
N MET A 6 -1.90 -3.84 0.74
CA MET A 6 -0.92 -2.78 0.91
C MET A 6 0.33 -3.14 0.11
N ILE A 7 0.60 -2.42 -0.98
CA ILE A 7 1.75 -2.69 -1.86
C ILE A 7 2.92 -1.79 -1.47
N GLY A 8 3.99 -2.41 -1.02
CA GLY A 8 5.16 -1.80 -0.41
C GLY A 8 5.17 -2.02 1.10
N THR A 9 6.28 -2.56 1.63
CA THR A 9 6.51 -2.73 3.07
C THR A 9 7.65 -1.85 3.58
N GLY A 10 7.82 -0.69 2.95
CA GLY A 10 8.62 0.39 3.48
C GLY A 10 7.93 1.05 4.68
N TYR A 11 8.47 2.19 5.11
CA TYR A 11 7.99 2.89 6.30
C TYR A 11 6.47 3.13 6.26
N VAL A 12 6.00 3.80 5.22
CA VAL A 12 4.58 4.16 5.06
C VAL A 12 3.68 2.93 4.96
N GLY A 13 4.05 1.96 4.12
CA GLY A 13 3.21 0.79 3.86
C GLY A 13 3.11 -0.14 5.07
N LEU A 14 4.23 -0.42 5.76
CA LEU A 14 4.22 -1.32 6.91
C LEU A 14 3.47 -0.72 8.10
N VAL A 15 3.71 0.55 8.43
CA VAL A 15 2.99 1.23 9.52
C VAL A 15 1.51 1.30 9.21
N SER A 16 1.15 1.78 8.00
CA SER A 16 -0.27 1.87 7.60
C SER A 16 -0.96 0.52 7.59
N GLY A 17 -0.31 -0.52 7.07
CA GLY A 17 -0.85 -1.87 7.03
C GLY A 17 -1.08 -2.44 8.43
N ALA A 18 -0.12 -2.28 9.34
CA ALA A 18 -0.25 -2.72 10.73
C ALA A 18 -1.38 -1.99 11.48
N CYS A 19 -1.50 -0.67 11.29
CA CYS A 19 -2.56 0.12 11.91
C CYS A 19 -3.96 -0.24 11.36
N LEU A 20 -4.08 -0.43 10.04
CA LEU A 20 -5.34 -0.86 9.43
C LEU A 20 -5.76 -2.26 9.92
N ALA A 21 -4.81 -3.18 10.10
CA ALA A 21 -5.07 -4.47 10.71
C ALA A 21 -5.53 -4.35 12.16
N ASP A 22 -4.99 -3.38 12.91
CA ASP A 22 -5.39 -3.12 14.30
C ASP A 22 -6.80 -2.53 14.42
N PHE A 23 -7.26 -1.81 13.39
CA PHE A 23 -8.67 -1.38 13.25
C PHE A 23 -9.62 -2.53 12.91
N GLY A 24 -9.11 -3.75 12.71
CA GLY A 24 -9.92 -4.94 12.47
C GLY A 24 -10.10 -5.32 11.00
N HIS A 25 -9.35 -4.71 10.08
CA HIS A 25 -9.33 -5.11 8.68
C HIS A 25 -8.43 -6.33 8.46
N GLU A 26 -8.71 -7.11 7.41
CA GLU A 26 -7.77 -8.13 6.90
C GLU A 26 -6.81 -7.44 5.93
N VAL A 27 -5.52 -7.41 6.25
CA VAL A 27 -4.51 -6.67 5.49
C VAL A 27 -3.43 -7.61 4.98
N TRP A 28 -3.20 -7.57 3.67
CA TRP A 28 -2.11 -8.26 2.98
C TRP A 28 -1.07 -7.23 2.56
N CYS A 29 0.10 -7.29 3.17
CA CYS A 29 1.25 -6.46 2.81
C CYS A 29 2.11 -7.19 1.79
N VAL A 30 2.36 -6.56 0.66
CA VAL A 30 3.09 -7.13 -0.48
C VAL A 30 4.38 -6.35 -0.70
N ASP A 31 5.48 -7.06 -0.89
CA ASP A 31 6.76 -6.45 -1.31
C ASP A 31 7.50 -7.39 -2.24
N ILE A 32 8.16 -6.85 -3.26
CA ILE A 32 8.99 -7.63 -4.18
C ILE A 32 10.28 -8.13 -3.54
N ASN A 33 10.69 -7.54 -2.42
CA ASN A 33 11.89 -7.93 -1.68
C ASN A 33 11.60 -9.17 -0.81
N ALA A 34 12.01 -10.34 -1.32
CA ALA A 34 11.77 -11.62 -0.66
C ALA A 34 12.47 -11.73 0.71
N GLU A 35 13.65 -11.12 0.88
CA GLU A 35 14.36 -11.11 2.16
C GLU A 35 13.59 -10.30 3.21
N ARG A 36 13.07 -9.12 2.83
CA ARG A 36 12.23 -8.30 3.71
C ARG A 36 10.96 -9.03 4.14
N ILE A 37 10.30 -9.74 3.22
CA ILE A 37 9.11 -10.54 3.54
C ILE A 37 9.49 -11.70 4.46
N ALA A 38 10.63 -12.38 4.23
CA ALA A 38 11.11 -13.43 5.12
C ALA A 38 11.45 -12.91 6.52
N ASP A 39 12.03 -11.71 6.62
CA ASP A 39 12.29 -11.03 7.89
C ASP A 39 10.98 -10.74 8.65
N LEU A 40 9.99 -10.17 7.97
CA LEU A 40 8.68 -9.89 8.56
C LEU A 40 8.00 -11.16 9.09
N HIS A 41 8.11 -12.28 8.38
CA HIS A 41 7.63 -13.58 8.87
C HIS A 41 8.34 -14.07 10.13
N ARG A 42 9.61 -13.71 10.31
CA ARG A 42 10.38 -14.00 11.52
C ARG A 42 10.17 -12.96 12.65
N GLY A 43 9.34 -11.95 12.42
CA GLY A 43 9.14 -10.85 13.35
C GLY A 43 10.26 -9.81 13.37
N VAL A 44 11.15 -9.83 12.38
CA VAL A 44 12.22 -8.84 12.23
C VAL A 44 11.68 -7.66 11.42
N MET A 45 11.69 -6.47 12.04
CA MET A 45 11.19 -5.25 11.40
C MET A 45 12.25 -4.62 10.49
N PRO A 46 11.93 -4.30 9.23
CA PRO A 46 12.87 -3.66 8.30
C PRO A 46 13.10 -2.17 8.61
N ILE A 47 12.34 -1.62 9.52
CA ILE A 47 12.37 -0.22 9.94
C ILE A 47 12.26 -0.14 11.46
N TYR A 48 12.79 0.94 12.03
CA TYR A 48 12.58 1.23 13.45
C TYR A 48 11.43 2.21 13.62
N GLU A 49 10.40 1.77 14.34
CA GLU A 49 9.29 2.63 14.81
C GLU A 49 8.83 2.12 16.18
N PRO A 50 8.77 2.96 17.21
CA PRO A 50 8.38 2.54 18.55
C PRO A 50 7.05 1.81 18.59
N GLY A 51 7.05 0.54 19.04
CA GLY A 51 5.85 -0.28 19.20
C GLY A 51 5.34 -0.98 17.93
N LEU A 52 5.98 -0.77 16.78
CA LEU A 52 5.58 -1.42 15.53
C LEU A 52 5.75 -2.94 15.59
N ASP A 53 6.83 -3.42 16.20
CA ASP A 53 7.10 -4.83 16.43
C ASP A 53 5.95 -5.54 17.15
N ARG A 54 5.47 -4.94 18.25
CA ARG A 54 4.33 -5.46 19.03
C ARG A 54 3.02 -5.37 18.25
N LEU A 55 2.81 -4.28 17.52
CA LEU A 55 1.61 -4.08 16.71
C LEU A 55 1.52 -5.11 15.59
N VAL A 56 2.62 -5.36 14.88
CA VAL A 56 2.73 -6.39 13.85
C VAL A 56 2.49 -7.78 14.45
N ALA A 57 3.22 -8.14 15.50
CA ALA A 57 3.08 -9.46 16.14
C ALA A 57 1.65 -9.74 16.61
N LYS A 58 0.98 -8.76 17.24
CA LYS A 58 -0.41 -8.83 17.67
C LYS A 58 -1.36 -9.15 16.49
N ASN A 59 -1.19 -8.45 15.37
CA ASN A 59 -2.10 -8.57 14.24
C ASN A 59 -1.82 -9.82 13.37
N VAL A 60 -0.57 -10.26 13.29
CA VAL A 60 -0.21 -11.56 12.69
C VAL A 60 -0.80 -12.70 13.51
N ALA A 61 -0.60 -12.71 14.83
CA ALA A 61 -1.18 -13.71 15.71
C ALA A 61 -2.72 -13.70 15.68
N GLY A 62 -3.32 -12.53 15.48
CA GLY A 62 -4.77 -12.36 15.34
C GLY A 62 -5.32 -12.73 13.97
N GLY A 63 -4.51 -13.18 13.01
CA GLY A 63 -4.93 -13.56 11.66
C GLY A 63 -5.50 -12.39 10.85
N ARG A 64 -5.01 -11.18 11.08
CA ARG A 64 -5.45 -9.96 10.38
C ARG A 64 -4.37 -9.32 9.51
N LEU A 65 -3.09 -9.63 9.76
CA LEU A 65 -1.96 -9.08 9.01
C LEU A 65 -1.17 -10.21 8.38
N PHE A 66 -0.97 -10.14 7.08
CA PHE A 66 -0.29 -11.15 6.26
C PHE A 66 0.78 -10.49 5.41
N PHE A 67 1.84 -11.25 5.10
CA PHE A 67 2.95 -10.79 4.27
C PHE A 67 3.16 -11.77 3.11
N THR A 68 3.40 -11.26 1.90
CA THR A 68 3.67 -12.08 0.73
C THR A 68 4.49 -11.32 -0.31
N THR A 69 5.18 -12.04 -1.17
CA THR A 69 5.80 -11.48 -2.37
C THR A 69 4.87 -11.53 -3.59
N SER A 70 3.72 -12.18 -3.48
CA SER A 70 2.78 -12.39 -4.58
C SER A 70 1.64 -11.39 -4.55
N LEU A 71 1.65 -10.42 -5.47
CA LEU A 71 0.53 -9.50 -5.62
C LEU A 71 -0.75 -10.24 -6.03
N ALA A 72 -0.64 -11.28 -6.85
CA ALA A 72 -1.79 -12.09 -7.27
C ALA A 72 -2.49 -12.77 -6.08
N GLU A 73 -1.72 -13.28 -5.11
CA GLU A 73 -2.27 -13.86 -3.89
C GLU A 73 -3.02 -12.82 -3.05
N ALA A 74 -2.39 -11.66 -2.83
CA ALA A 74 -2.98 -10.58 -2.02
C ALA A 74 -4.23 -9.99 -2.67
N MET A 75 -4.24 -9.84 -4.00
CA MET A 75 -5.37 -9.25 -4.72
C MET A 75 -6.60 -10.15 -4.83
N GLY A 76 -6.47 -11.45 -4.65
CA GLY A 76 -7.54 -12.42 -4.97
C GLY A 76 -8.89 -12.15 -4.32
N LYS A 77 -8.93 -11.45 -3.18
CA LYS A 77 -10.16 -11.15 -2.42
C LYS A 77 -10.22 -9.68 -1.93
N THR A 78 -9.40 -8.81 -2.46
CA THR A 78 -9.20 -7.45 -1.94
C THR A 78 -10.30 -6.50 -2.40
N ASP A 79 -10.76 -5.65 -1.49
CA ASP A 79 -11.73 -4.57 -1.75
C ASP A 79 -11.01 -3.24 -2.03
N VAL A 80 -9.89 -3.01 -1.35
CA VAL A 80 -9.10 -1.77 -1.44
C VAL A 80 -7.62 -2.11 -1.60
N ILE A 81 -6.97 -1.48 -2.57
CA ILE A 81 -5.55 -1.63 -2.85
C ILE A 81 -4.86 -0.30 -2.57
N PHE A 82 -3.87 -0.30 -1.69
CA PHE A 82 -3.02 0.86 -1.45
C PHE A 82 -1.67 0.68 -2.17
N ILE A 83 -1.26 1.70 -2.92
CA ILE A 83 0.07 1.81 -3.53
C ILE A 83 0.91 2.68 -2.59
N ALA A 84 1.85 2.04 -1.87
CA ALA A 84 2.73 2.67 -0.89
C ALA A 84 4.21 2.36 -1.21
N VAL A 85 4.54 2.31 -2.49
CA VAL A 85 5.91 2.11 -2.96
C VAL A 85 6.69 3.42 -2.95
N GLN A 86 8.02 3.31 -2.91
CA GLN A 86 8.89 4.48 -2.95
C GLN A 86 8.81 5.23 -4.28
N THR A 87 9.02 6.54 -4.20
CA THR A 87 9.09 7.46 -5.34
C THR A 87 10.40 8.26 -5.22
N PRO A 88 11.55 7.62 -5.52
CA PRO A 88 12.84 8.29 -5.38
C PRO A 88 12.91 9.50 -6.30
N MET A 89 13.76 10.44 -5.94
CA MET A 89 14.06 11.59 -6.81
C MET A 89 14.92 11.12 -7.98
N SER A 90 14.52 11.48 -9.20
CA SER A 90 15.32 11.28 -10.40
C SER A 90 16.51 12.26 -10.44
N ASP A 91 17.48 12.03 -11.32
CA ASP A 91 18.62 12.93 -11.55
C ASP A 91 18.19 14.34 -11.95
N GLY A 92 17.00 14.49 -12.51
CA GLY A 92 16.40 15.78 -12.88
C GLY A 92 15.66 16.49 -11.73
N GLY A 93 15.63 15.92 -10.52
CA GLY A 93 14.93 16.48 -9.35
C GLY A 93 13.43 16.21 -9.31
N GLU A 94 12.88 15.47 -10.26
CA GLU A 94 11.48 15.06 -10.29
C GLU A 94 11.29 13.71 -9.59
N ALA A 95 10.08 13.43 -9.11
CA ALA A 95 9.77 12.13 -8.56
C ALA A 95 9.76 11.05 -9.65
N ASP A 96 10.52 9.98 -9.45
CA ASP A 96 10.49 8.81 -10.33
C ASP A 96 9.25 7.97 -10.05
N LEU A 97 8.34 7.93 -11.01
CA LEU A 97 7.07 7.21 -10.93
C LEU A 97 7.17 5.75 -11.42
N THR A 98 8.35 5.28 -11.78
CA THR A 98 8.54 3.96 -12.38
C THR A 98 7.92 2.84 -11.53
N TYR A 99 8.17 2.85 -10.22
CA TYR A 99 7.62 1.84 -9.31
C TYR A 99 6.09 1.93 -9.23
N VAL A 100 5.54 3.14 -9.11
CA VAL A 100 4.08 3.37 -9.04
C VAL A 100 3.40 2.88 -10.32
N LEU A 101 3.95 3.20 -11.49
CA LEU A 101 3.37 2.81 -12.78
C LEU A 101 3.52 1.31 -13.07
N ASN A 102 4.62 0.69 -12.63
CA ASN A 102 4.79 -0.75 -12.75
C ASN A 102 3.76 -1.50 -11.91
N VAL A 103 3.56 -1.08 -10.66
CA VAL A 103 2.51 -1.61 -9.78
C VAL A 103 1.12 -1.40 -10.39
N ALA A 104 0.85 -0.22 -10.96
CA ALA A 104 -0.43 0.06 -11.62
C ALA A 104 -0.70 -0.90 -12.79
N ARG A 105 0.31 -1.19 -13.63
CA ARG A 105 0.21 -2.17 -14.72
C ARG A 105 -0.03 -3.58 -14.20
N GLU A 106 0.68 -3.99 -13.16
CA GLU A 106 0.50 -5.31 -12.56
C GLU A 106 -0.89 -5.48 -11.95
N ILE A 107 -1.41 -4.45 -11.27
CA ILE A 107 -2.80 -4.40 -10.79
C ILE A 107 -3.76 -4.62 -11.97
N GLY A 108 -3.60 -3.88 -13.07
CA GLY A 108 -4.44 -4.02 -14.25
C GLY A 108 -4.43 -5.43 -14.83
N GLN A 109 -3.26 -6.08 -14.89
CA GLN A 109 -3.12 -7.45 -15.39
C GLN A 109 -3.78 -8.50 -14.51
N LEU A 110 -3.80 -8.29 -13.19
CA LEU A 110 -4.28 -9.24 -12.20
C LEU A 110 -5.73 -9.01 -11.78
N MET A 111 -6.27 -7.83 -12.05
CA MET A 111 -7.60 -7.43 -11.61
C MET A 111 -8.70 -8.30 -12.22
N THR A 112 -9.52 -8.90 -11.36
CA THR A 112 -10.63 -9.77 -11.77
C THR A 112 -12.00 -9.33 -11.26
N ARG A 113 -12.03 -8.38 -10.32
CA ARG A 113 -13.23 -7.83 -9.67
C ARG A 113 -13.08 -6.34 -9.42
N PRO A 114 -14.16 -5.58 -9.28
CA PRO A 114 -14.11 -4.17 -8.92
C PRO A 114 -13.42 -3.95 -7.58
N CYS A 115 -12.61 -2.89 -7.48
CA CYS A 115 -11.93 -2.47 -6.25
C CYS A 115 -11.66 -0.97 -6.27
N VAL A 116 -11.29 -0.45 -5.10
CA VAL A 116 -10.78 0.91 -4.95
C VAL A 116 -9.25 0.86 -4.90
N ILE A 117 -8.59 1.69 -5.69
CA ILE A 117 -7.13 1.79 -5.73
C ILE A 117 -6.73 3.15 -5.18
N VAL A 118 -5.90 3.15 -4.16
CA VAL A 118 -5.49 4.34 -3.42
C VAL A 118 -3.99 4.55 -3.57
N THR A 119 -3.58 5.68 -4.13
CA THR A 119 -2.17 6.08 -4.13
C THR A 119 -1.86 6.74 -2.80
N LYS A 120 -1.03 6.08 -1.99
CA LYS A 120 -0.53 6.58 -0.71
C LYS A 120 0.88 7.15 -0.81
N SER A 121 1.65 6.73 -1.81
CA SER A 121 2.95 7.31 -2.14
C SER A 121 2.84 8.81 -2.40
N THR A 122 3.86 9.57 -2.01
CA THR A 122 3.98 11.00 -2.32
C THR A 122 4.30 11.15 -3.81
N VAL A 123 3.38 11.72 -4.56
CA VAL A 123 3.45 11.83 -6.02
C VAL A 123 3.07 13.22 -6.51
N PRO A 124 3.59 13.68 -7.65
CA PRO A 124 3.19 14.94 -8.29
C PRO A 124 1.71 14.96 -8.68
N VAL A 125 1.16 16.17 -8.78
CA VAL A 125 -0.18 16.42 -9.31
C VAL A 125 -0.32 15.79 -10.71
N GLY A 126 -1.46 15.16 -10.99
CA GLY A 126 -1.73 14.49 -12.27
C GLY A 126 -1.26 13.03 -12.34
N THR A 127 -0.58 12.51 -11.32
CA THR A 127 -0.14 11.12 -11.29
C THR A 127 -1.33 10.14 -11.32
N SER A 128 -2.48 10.47 -10.72
CA SER A 128 -3.70 9.64 -10.77
C SER A 128 -4.12 9.32 -12.19
N ARG A 129 -4.02 10.28 -13.13
CA ARG A 129 -4.34 10.04 -14.55
C ARG A 129 -3.39 9.06 -15.21
N LYS A 130 -2.08 9.13 -14.87
CA LYS A 130 -1.08 8.19 -15.36
C LYS A 130 -1.32 6.77 -14.81
N VAL A 131 -1.66 6.67 -13.53
CA VAL A 131 -2.01 5.41 -12.88
C VAL A 131 -3.26 4.80 -13.53
N LYS A 132 -4.30 5.61 -13.75
CA LYS A 132 -5.53 5.18 -14.44
C LYS A 132 -5.24 4.64 -15.84
N ALA A 133 -4.48 5.37 -16.63
CA ALA A 133 -4.08 4.95 -17.97
C ALA A 133 -3.31 3.62 -17.94
N ALA A 134 -2.30 3.50 -17.06
CA ALA A 134 -1.50 2.30 -16.92
C ALA A 134 -2.33 1.06 -16.54
N ILE A 135 -3.33 1.22 -15.66
CA ILE A 135 -4.25 0.15 -15.29
C ILE A 135 -5.12 -0.24 -16.48
N LEU A 136 -5.78 0.73 -17.15
CA LEU A 136 -6.68 0.48 -18.27
C LEU A 136 -5.98 -0.20 -19.45
N GLU A 137 -4.76 0.25 -19.79
CA GLU A 137 -3.93 -0.32 -20.85
C GLU A 137 -3.49 -1.76 -20.57
N SER A 138 -3.39 -2.14 -19.29
CA SER A 138 -2.88 -3.44 -18.85
C SER A 138 -3.97 -4.44 -18.54
N GLN A 139 -5.23 -4.04 -18.44
CA GLN A 139 -6.34 -4.93 -18.17
C GLN A 139 -6.52 -6.00 -19.25
N LYS A 140 -6.55 -7.27 -18.87
CA LYS A 140 -6.85 -8.39 -19.78
C LYS A 140 -8.33 -8.42 -20.20
N ARG A 141 -9.19 -7.85 -19.38
CA ARG A 141 -10.63 -7.66 -19.61
C ARG A 141 -11.08 -6.41 -18.85
N PRO A 142 -12.07 -5.69 -19.33
CA PRO A 142 -12.58 -4.51 -18.63
C PRO A 142 -13.12 -4.89 -17.24
N VAL A 143 -12.56 -4.29 -16.20
CA VAL A 143 -13.01 -4.40 -14.82
C VAL A 143 -13.09 -2.98 -14.25
N ALA A 144 -14.20 -2.63 -13.65
CA ALA A 144 -14.39 -1.32 -13.06
C ALA A 144 -13.50 -1.12 -11.83
N PHE A 145 -13.01 0.09 -11.64
CA PHE A 145 -12.26 0.48 -10.43
C PHE A 145 -12.42 1.98 -10.19
N GLU A 146 -12.25 2.36 -8.94
CA GLU A 146 -12.18 3.76 -8.52
C GLU A 146 -10.77 4.11 -8.07
N LEU A 147 -10.35 5.35 -8.32
CA LEU A 147 -9.06 5.86 -7.90
C LEU A 147 -9.24 6.92 -6.82
N ALA A 148 -8.38 6.83 -5.81
CA ALA A 148 -8.23 7.88 -4.80
C ALA A 148 -6.75 8.17 -4.55
N SER A 149 -6.47 9.39 -4.09
CA SER A 149 -5.17 9.79 -3.55
C SER A 149 -5.33 10.03 -2.06
N ASN A 150 -4.48 9.43 -1.25
CA ASN A 150 -4.47 9.62 0.19
C ASN A 150 -3.01 9.81 0.65
N PRO A 151 -2.43 10.99 0.46
CA PRO A 151 -1.08 11.27 0.94
C PRO A 151 -1.00 11.09 2.45
N GLU A 152 0.16 10.66 2.92
CA GLU A 152 0.43 10.45 4.32
C GLU A 152 1.14 11.67 4.94
N PHE A 153 1.07 11.78 6.26
CA PHE A 153 1.73 12.81 7.07
C PHE A 153 2.40 12.18 8.29
N LEU A 154 2.99 11.00 8.12
CA LEU A 154 3.60 10.23 9.18
C LEU A 154 4.99 10.77 9.52
N ARG A 155 5.25 10.99 10.80
CA ARG A 155 6.57 11.39 11.30
C ARG A 155 7.29 10.15 11.85
N GLU A 156 8.53 9.95 11.42
CA GLU A 156 9.37 8.89 11.96
C GLU A 156 9.49 9.00 13.49
N GLY A 157 9.27 7.88 14.18
CA GLY A 157 9.26 7.82 15.65
C GLY A 157 7.91 8.09 16.31
N SER A 158 6.91 8.58 15.55
CA SER A 158 5.55 8.86 16.03
C SER A 158 4.47 8.42 15.03
N SER A 159 4.82 7.66 14.02
CA SER A 159 3.95 7.38 12.87
C SER A 159 2.73 6.52 13.23
N ILE A 160 2.84 5.64 14.21
CA ILE A 160 1.68 4.87 14.69
C ILE A 160 0.65 5.81 15.29
N GLU A 161 1.07 6.77 16.12
CA GLU A 161 0.15 7.74 16.72
C GLU A 161 -0.43 8.68 15.67
N ASP A 162 0.39 9.17 14.74
CA ASP A 162 -0.03 10.02 13.63
C ASP A 162 -1.06 9.31 12.74
N PHE A 163 -0.94 7.99 12.55
CA PHE A 163 -1.91 7.21 11.79
C PHE A 163 -3.20 6.95 12.58
N MET A 164 -3.08 6.59 13.86
CA MET A 164 -4.20 6.21 14.72
C MET A 164 -5.04 7.41 15.16
N ARG A 165 -4.42 8.59 15.30
CA ARG A 165 -5.04 9.84 15.75
C ARG A 165 -4.57 11.03 14.90
N PRO A 166 -4.86 11.02 13.59
CA PRO A 166 -4.39 12.07 12.71
C PRO A 166 -5.10 13.41 12.99
N ASP A 167 -4.36 14.52 12.92
CA ASP A 167 -4.95 15.85 12.93
C ASP A 167 -5.87 16.09 11.74
N ARG A 168 -5.56 15.44 10.60
CA ARG A 168 -6.35 15.51 9.37
C ARG A 168 -6.08 14.27 8.49
N VAL A 169 -7.08 13.91 7.72
CA VAL A 169 -6.96 12.94 6.63
C VAL A 169 -7.27 13.68 5.33
N VAL A 170 -6.36 13.58 4.35
CA VAL A 170 -6.56 14.17 3.02
C VAL A 170 -6.87 13.06 2.04
N GLY A 171 -7.98 13.20 1.34
CA GLY A 171 -8.38 12.29 0.26
C GLY A 171 -8.76 13.09 -0.98
N GLY A 172 -8.30 12.63 -2.14
CA GLY A 172 -8.68 13.18 -3.44
C GLY A 172 -9.26 12.08 -4.32
N THR A 173 -10.37 12.34 -4.98
CA THR A 173 -10.99 11.46 -5.96
C THR A 173 -11.25 12.22 -7.25
N GLU A 174 -11.28 11.54 -8.40
CA GLU A 174 -11.86 12.08 -9.61
C GLU A 174 -13.35 11.75 -9.58
N SER A 175 -14.19 12.79 -9.45
CA SER A 175 -15.66 12.70 -9.53
C SER A 175 -16.12 12.80 -10.98
#